data_7c9ea25134490174e7407331630297e0
#
_entry.id   7c9ea25134490174e7407331630297e0
#
_cell.length_a   1.000
_cell.length_b   1.000
_cell.length_c   1.000
_cell.angle_alpha   90.00
_cell.angle_beta   90.00
_cell.angle_gamma   90.00
#
_symmetry.space_group_name_H-M   'P 1'
#
loop_
_entity.id
_entity.type
_entity.pdbx_description
1 polymer ?
#
loop_
_entity_poly.entity_id
_entity_poly.type
_entity_poly.pdbx_seq_one_letter_code
_entity_poly.pdbx_strand_id
1 'polypeptide(L)'
;VGSEMCIRDRTRELLTKSDAPTDFKIVNEEEDSIVRLSVKRIYFNSIAEENEIIDTNEADQFLTALYVFDESELYHCKKEITEQKQVSALVYIDNYDEALDSIEDVKRSLLVALIDRRVNQYFAKYDGLVRKIENDKYFVVFKYKYLDSMKEDKFKVLDEVKAIKVGNEMAVTLSIGIGIKSDKYNENYVYARNAIDLALGRGGDQVVIKDHDDILYFGGKSKQVESKTRVKARVKAQALQEIIETCENVLIMGHSITDVDSLGAGIGIYCAAKNLDKKAQIVINDPTSSVRPLMETFSEAKGYPADMFINSEEALEMVSKDTLVMVVDTNRPSYTECPELLRKTGKIVVFDHHRQSSEIIENPILSYIEPYASSACEMVAEVLQYFNDGVKINATEADCIYAGILIDTNNFMTKTGVRT
;
A
#
# COMPACT_ATOMS: atom_id res chain seq x y z
N VAL A 1 -44.41 -0.48 -17.68
CA VAL A 1 -45.65 0.23 -17.22
C VAL A 1 -45.28 1.38 -16.27
N GLY A 2 -44.17 1.33 -15.55
CA GLY A 2 -43.73 2.44 -14.65
C GLY A 2 -42.99 3.61 -15.34
N SER A 3 -42.39 3.40 -16.50
CA SER A 3 -41.55 4.42 -17.16
C SER A 3 -42.32 5.40 -18.01
N GLU A 4 -43.39 5.00 -18.68
CA GLU A 4 -44.19 5.88 -19.54
C GLU A 4 -45.00 6.93 -18.76
N MET A 5 -45.51 6.60 -17.59
CA MET A 5 -46.24 7.55 -16.73
C MET A 5 -45.29 8.62 -16.15
N CYS A 6 -44.07 8.26 -15.82
CA CYS A 6 -43.06 9.18 -15.27
C CYS A 6 -42.56 10.19 -16.32
N ILE A 7 -42.42 9.77 -17.58
CA ILE A 7 -42.03 10.65 -18.69
C ILE A 7 -43.16 11.64 -19.00
N ARG A 8 -44.38 11.20 -19.06
CA ARG A 8 -45.57 12.03 -19.39
C ARG A 8 -45.83 13.11 -18.33
N ASP A 9 -45.72 12.80 -17.06
CA ASP A 9 -45.96 13.74 -15.96
C ASP A 9 -44.79 14.73 -15.82
N ARG A 10 -43.55 14.31 -15.97
CA ARG A 10 -42.38 15.20 -16.00
C ARG A 10 -42.37 16.14 -17.20
N THR A 11 -42.72 15.64 -18.38
CA THR A 11 -42.80 16.49 -19.59
C THR A 11 -43.91 17.55 -19.43
N ARG A 12 -45.08 17.20 -18.83
CA ARG A 12 -46.14 18.11 -18.59
C ARG A 12 -45.83 19.18 -17.55
N GLU A 13 -45.16 18.82 -16.49
CA GLU A 13 -44.70 19.76 -15.45
C GLU A 13 -43.64 20.73 -15.94
N LEU A 14 -42.79 20.28 -16.85
CA LEU A 14 -41.68 21.05 -17.44
C LEU A 14 -42.19 21.99 -18.53
N LEU A 15 -43.20 21.62 -19.30
CA LEU A 15 -43.87 22.45 -20.26
C LEU A 15 -44.61 23.63 -19.60
N THR A 16 -44.94 23.54 -18.31
CA THR A 16 -45.71 24.55 -17.59
C THR A 16 -44.90 25.53 -16.74
N LYS A 17 -43.63 25.22 -16.41
CA LYS A 17 -42.90 25.94 -15.34
C LYS A 17 -41.71 26.82 -15.74
N SER A 18 -41.19 26.85 -16.99
CA SER A 18 -39.97 27.63 -17.23
C SER A 18 -40.04 28.48 -18.51
N ASP A 19 -39.68 29.76 -18.36
CA ASP A 19 -39.46 30.69 -19.47
C ASP A 19 -38.04 30.54 -20.09
N ALA A 20 -37.16 29.79 -19.46
CA ALA A 20 -35.83 29.51 -19.95
C ALA A 20 -35.80 28.22 -20.80
N PRO A 21 -34.98 28.15 -21.84
CA PRO A 21 -34.79 26.90 -22.59
C PRO A 21 -34.26 25.81 -21.65
N THR A 22 -34.95 24.67 -21.65
CA THR A 22 -34.61 23.57 -20.77
C THR A 22 -34.35 22.33 -21.60
N ASP A 23 -33.16 21.74 -21.43
CA ASP A 23 -32.73 20.54 -22.12
C ASP A 23 -32.90 19.30 -21.25
N PHE A 24 -33.45 18.24 -21.85
CA PHE A 24 -33.63 16.93 -21.19
C PHE A 24 -33.01 15.85 -22.05
N LYS A 25 -32.37 14.87 -21.40
CA LYS A 25 -31.97 13.64 -22.06
C LYS A 25 -32.92 12.52 -21.65
N ILE A 26 -33.45 11.83 -22.64
CA ILE A 26 -34.22 10.61 -22.47
C ILE A 26 -33.34 9.47 -22.96
N VAL A 27 -33.09 8.51 -22.09
CA VAL A 27 -32.34 7.28 -22.40
C VAL A 27 -33.36 6.15 -22.51
N ASN A 28 -33.44 5.51 -23.65
CA ASN A 28 -34.16 4.28 -23.85
C ASN A 28 -33.17 3.12 -23.81
N GLU A 29 -33.13 2.42 -22.67
CA GLU A 29 -32.21 1.31 -22.46
C GLU A 29 -32.53 0.08 -23.31
N GLU A 30 -33.82 -0.10 -23.70
CA GLU A 30 -34.25 -1.26 -24.50
C GLU A 30 -33.83 -1.11 -25.99
N GLU A 31 -33.84 0.09 -26.53
CA GLU A 31 -33.46 0.39 -27.90
C GLU A 31 -32.03 0.97 -28.03
N ASP A 32 -31.31 1.10 -26.91
CA ASP A 32 -29.98 1.69 -26.81
C ASP A 32 -29.91 3.07 -27.53
N SER A 33 -31.01 3.86 -27.38
CA SER A 33 -31.19 5.15 -28.03
C SER A 33 -31.24 6.30 -27.01
N ILE A 34 -30.68 7.44 -27.40
CA ILE A 34 -30.65 8.65 -26.56
C ILE A 34 -31.20 9.81 -27.36
N VAL A 35 -32.27 10.39 -26.83
CA VAL A 35 -32.90 11.57 -27.41
C VAL A 35 -32.76 12.76 -26.47
N ARG A 36 -32.22 13.86 -26.99
CA ARG A 36 -32.23 15.14 -26.28
C ARG A 36 -33.43 15.97 -26.75
N LEU A 37 -34.25 16.35 -25.78
CA LEU A 37 -35.39 17.26 -25.98
C LEU A 37 -34.99 18.66 -25.49
N SER A 38 -35.13 19.66 -26.34
CA SER A 38 -34.97 21.07 -25.98
C SER A 38 -36.31 21.77 -26.13
N VAL A 39 -36.77 22.38 -25.04
CA VAL A 39 -38.07 23.08 -24.99
C VAL A 39 -37.80 24.58 -24.93
N LYS A 40 -38.39 25.34 -25.84
CA LYS A 40 -38.29 26.81 -25.90
C LYS A 40 -39.68 27.45 -26.04
N ARG A 41 -40.00 28.43 -25.22
CA ARG A 41 -41.17 29.28 -25.43
C ARG A 41 -40.84 30.42 -26.36
N ILE A 42 -41.70 30.67 -27.34
CA ILE A 42 -41.60 31.75 -28.30
C ILE A 42 -42.86 32.62 -28.07
N TYR A 43 -42.64 33.83 -27.59
CA TYR A 43 -43.71 34.80 -27.34
C TYR A 43 -43.98 35.59 -28.61
N PHE A 44 -45.26 35.79 -28.94
CA PHE A 44 -45.67 36.46 -30.17
C PHE A 44 -45.68 37.98 -30.08
N ASN A 45 -45.46 38.59 -28.94
CA ASN A 45 -45.53 40.04 -28.74
C ASN A 45 -44.63 40.86 -29.71
N SER A 46 -43.60 40.24 -30.28
CA SER A 46 -42.74 40.88 -31.27
C SER A 46 -43.06 40.57 -32.75
N ILE A 47 -43.96 39.59 -32.98
CA ILE A 47 -44.31 39.15 -34.37
C ILE A 47 -45.73 39.60 -34.72
N ALA A 48 -46.58 39.90 -33.72
CA ALA A 48 -47.99 40.26 -33.88
C ALA A 48 -48.18 41.69 -34.38
N GLU A 49 -47.22 42.57 -34.24
CA GLU A 49 -47.29 43.96 -34.75
C GLU A 49 -47.23 44.06 -36.27
N GLU A 50 -46.85 43.02 -37.01
CA GLU A 50 -46.69 43.02 -38.46
C GLU A 50 -47.70 42.15 -39.25
N ASN A 51 -48.61 41.38 -38.55
CA ASN A 51 -49.53 40.47 -39.27
C ASN A 51 -50.98 40.56 -38.76
N GLU A 52 -51.90 41.03 -39.61
CA GLU A 52 -53.36 41.13 -39.38
C GLU A 52 -54.08 39.76 -39.23
N ILE A 53 -53.39 38.63 -39.20
CA ILE A 53 -54.02 37.30 -39.25
C ILE A 53 -54.11 36.68 -37.83
N ILE A 54 -53.43 37.24 -36.84
CA ILE A 54 -53.38 36.68 -35.47
C ILE A 54 -54.14 37.62 -34.56
N ASP A 55 -55.26 37.13 -33.98
CA ASP A 55 -56.02 37.87 -32.99
C ASP A 55 -55.27 37.86 -31.63
N THR A 56 -54.77 39.05 -31.25
CA THR A 56 -53.92 39.24 -30.06
C THR A 56 -54.65 39.67 -28.82
N ASN A 57 -55.94 39.38 -28.70
CA ASN A 57 -56.77 39.86 -27.59
C ASN A 57 -56.56 39.15 -26.25
N GLU A 58 -55.66 38.18 -26.13
CA GLU A 58 -55.29 37.58 -24.85
C GLU A 58 -53.80 37.80 -24.57
N ALA A 59 -53.55 38.51 -23.47
CA ALA A 59 -52.19 38.64 -22.92
C ALA A 59 -51.64 37.27 -22.56
N ASP A 60 -50.45 36.92 -23.04
CA ASP A 60 -49.68 35.67 -22.80
C ASP A 60 -49.79 34.57 -23.88
N GLN A 61 -49.92 34.90 -25.13
CA GLN A 61 -49.81 33.90 -26.20
C GLN A 61 -48.34 33.54 -26.48
N PHE A 62 -48.04 32.31 -26.25
CA PHE A 62 -46.72 31.73 -26.61
C PHE A 62 -46.92 30.39 -27.33
N LEU A 63 -45.96 30.07 -28.21
CA LEU A 63 -45.78 28.73 -28.74
C LEU A 63 -44.69 28.03 -27.98
N THR A 64 -44.90 26.75 -27.70
CA THR A 64 -43.87 25.89 -27.19
C THR A 64 -43.22 25.16 -28.35
N ALA A 65 -41.98 25.54 -28.69
CA ALA A 65 -41.19 24.81 -29.67
C ALA A 65 -40.47 23.67 -28.97
N LEU A 66 -40.72 22.43 -29.43
CA LEU A 66 -40.05 21.23 -28.99
C LEU A 66 -39.04 20.80 -30.08
N TYR A 67 -37.77 20.87 -29.73
CA TYR A 67 -36.70 20.35 -30.58
C TYR A 67 -36.33 18.98 -30.10
N VAL A 68 -36.31 18.01 -31.00
CA VAL A 68 -35.96 16.61 -30.74
C VAL A 68 -34.67 16.31 -31.49
N PHE A 69 -33.64 15.98 -30.78
CA PHE A 69 -32.34 15.61 -31.33
C PHE A 69 -32.05 14.16 -31.00
N ASP A 70 -31.84 13.32 -31.98
CA ASP A 70 -31.31 12.00 -31.82
C ASP A 70 -29.79 12.12 -31.57
N GLU A 71 -29.36 11.79 -30.36
CA GLU A 71 -27.94 11.81 -29.95
C GLU A 71 -27.37 10.38 -29.79
N SER A 72 -28.06 9.34 -30.27
CA SER A 72 -27.67 7.95 -30.13
C SER A 72 -26.28 7.68 -30.68
N GLU A 73 -26.01 8.07 -31.91
CA GLU A 73 -24.67 7.89 -32.51
C GLU A 73 -23.59 8.61 -31.72
N LEU A 74 -23.84 9.83 -31.27
CA LEU A 74 -22.89 10.61 -30.48
C LEU A 74 -22.60 9.93 -29.13
N TYR A 75 -23.63 9.36 -28.52
CA TYR A 75 -23.49 8.61 -27.27
C TYR A 75 -22.68 7.33 -27.46
N HIS A 76 -22.99 6.56 -28.50
CA HIS A 76 -22.24 5.34 -28.82
C HIS A 76 -20.78 5.63 -29.13
N CYS A 77 -20.49 6.65 -29.91
CA CYS A 77 -19.12 7.09 -30.18
C CYS A 77 -18.38 7.48 -28.88
N LYS A 78 -19.04 8.25 -27.99
CA LYS A 78 -18.43 8.65 -26.72
C LYS A 78 -18.19 7.45 -25.79
N LYS A 79 -19.14 6.52 -25.74
CA LYS A 79 -19.01 5.26 -24.98
C LYS A 79 -17.86 4.43 -25.52
N GLU A 80 -17.80 4.24 -26.83
CA GLU A 80 -16.72 3.49 -27.49
C GLU A 80 -15.34 4.13 -27.23
N ILE A 81 -15.22 5.46 -27.37
CA ILE A 81 -13.98 6.17 -27.04
C ILE A 81 -13.57 5.91 -25.58
N THR A 82 -14.51 5.93 -24.65
CA THR A 82 -14.23 5.67 -23.24
C THR A 82 -13.80 4.21 -23.00
N GLU A 83 -14.49 3.27 -23.63
CA GLU A 83 -14.20 1.83 -23.53
C GLU A 83 -12.86 1.43 -24.15
N GLN A 84 -12.43 2.15 -25.19
CA GLN A 84 -11.14 1.95 -25.86
C GLN A 84 -9.97 2.64 -25.13
N LYS A 85 -10.23 3.50 -24.11
CA LYS A 85 -9.15 4.14 -23.36
C LYS A 85 -8.22 3.11 -22.77
N GLN A 86 -6.94 3.44 -22.80
CA GLN A 86 -5.90 2.59 -22.23
C GLN A 86 -5.88 2.70 -20.71
N VAL A 87 -5.79 1.54 -20.06
CA VAL A 87 -5.52 1.40 -18.63
C VAL A 87 -4.10 0.91 -18.45
N SER A 88 -3.38 1.50 -17.52
CA SER A 88 -2.04 1.07 -17.10
C SER A 88 -2.11 0.35 -15.78
N ALA A 89 -1.43 -0.78 -15.66
CA ALA A 89 -1.33 -1.51 -14.41
C ALA A 89 0.11 -1.95 -14.13
N LEU A 90 0.48 -1.95 -12.85
CA LEU A 90 1.71 -2.52 -12.33
C LEU A 90 1.36 -3.74 -11.48
N VAL A 91 2.05 -4.84 -11.70
CA VAL A 91 1.86 -6.09 -10.94
C VAL A 91 3.19 -6.46 -10.31
N TYR A 92 3.24 -6.52 -8.99
CA TYR A 92 4.44 -6.86 -8.23
C TYR A 92 4.21 -8.16 -7.47
N ILE A 93 5.25 -8.98 -7.41
CA ILE A 93 5.28 -10.16 -6.54
C ILE A 93 5.80 -9.69 -5.19
N ASP A 94 4.95 -9.72 -4.14
CA ASP A 94 5.25 -9.10 -2.85
C ASP A 94 6.42 -9.75 -2.09
N ASN A 95 6.61 -11.06 -2.26
CA ASN A 95 7.56 -11.87 -1.50
C ASN A 95 8.40 -12.75 -2.44
N TYR A 96 8.93 -12.14 -3.50
CA TYR A 96 9.65 -12.87 -4.57
C TYR A 96 10.89 -13.58 -4.05
N ASP A 97 11.78 -12.85 -3.39
CA ASP A 97 13.06 -13.39 -2.91
C ASP A 97 12.85 -14.43 -1.82
N GLU A 98 11.97 -14.16 -0.85
CA GLU A 98 11.65 -15.09 0.23
C GLU A 98 11.02 -16.40 -0.28
N ALA A 99 10.15 -16.29 -1.30
CA ALA A 99 9.56 -17.47 -1.91
C ALA A 99 10.61 -18.33 -2.64
N LEU A 100 11.60 -17.70 -3.30
CA LEU A 100 12.67 -18.40 -4.00
C LEU A 100 13.70 -18.99 -3.04
N ASP A 101 14.02 -18.30 -1.96
CA ASP A 101 15.01 -18.77 -0.97
C ASP A 101 14.52 -20.01 -0.20
N SER A 102 13.20 -20.18 -0.11
CA SER A 102 12.59 -21.37 0.50
C SER A 102 12.62 -22.64 -0.36
N ILE A 103 13.17 -22.56 -1.60
CA ILE A 103 13.08 -23.65 -2.59
C ILE A 103 14.45 -24.02 -3.13
N GLU A 104 14.64 -25.31 -3.44
CA GLU A 104 15.81 -25.84 -4.16
C GLU A 104 15.99 -25.15 -5.53
N ASP A 105 17.22 -24.87 -5.93
CA ASP A 105 17.56 -24.11 -7.15
C ASP A 105 16.85 -24.60 -8.41
N VAL A 106 16.69 -25.92 -8.58
CA VAL A 106 16.02 -26.51 -9.74
C VAL A 106 14.52 -26.13 -9.79
N LYS A 107 13.89 -25.95 -8.65
CA LYS A 107 12.47 -25.61 -8.55
C LYS A 107 12.20 -24.10 -8.63
N ARG A 108 13.21 -23.25 -8.37
CA ARG A 108 13.10 -21.78 -8.48
C ARG A 108 12.63 -21.35 -9.87
N SER A 109 13.28 -21.86 -10.91
CA SER A 109 12.92 -21.54 -12.30
C SER A 109 11.51 -22.00 -12.67
N LEU A 110 11.07 -23.13 -12.10
CA LEU A 110 9.69 -23.63 -12.31
C LEU A 110 8.66 -22.73 -11.63
N LEU A 111 8.92 -22.29 -10.39
CA LEU A 111 8.02 -21.38 -9.69
C LEU A 111 7.84 -20.07 -10.47
N VAL A 112 8.94 -19.45 -10.89
CA VAL A 112 8.92 -18.22 -11.69
C VAL A 112 8.13 -18.42 -13.00
N ALA A 113 8.40 -19.50 -13.72
CA ALA A 113 7.68 -19.80 -14.97
C ALA A 113 6.17 -20.00 -14.77
N LEU A 114 5.76 -20.60 -13.65
CA LEU A 114 4.34 -20.77 -13.33
C LEU A 114 3.67 -19.45 -12.98
N ILE A 115 4.35 -18.58 -12.23
CA ILE A 115 3.85 -17.22 -11.93
C ILE A 115 3.71 -16.42 -13.21
N ASP A 116 4.76 -16.37 -14.04
CA ASP A 116 4.76 -15.69 -15.33
C ASP A 116 3.59 -16.18 -16.22
N ARG A 117 3.40 -17.49 -16.27
CA ARG A 117 2.30 -18.09 -17.02
C ARG A 117 0.93 -17.64 -16.49
N ARG A 118 0.71 -17.63 -15.18
CA ARG A 118 -0.57 -17.23 -14.58
C ARG A 118 -0.89 -15.77 -14.83
N VAL A 119 0.07 -14.88 -14.60
CA VAL A 119 -0.09 -13.45 -14.86
C VAL A 119 -0.42 -13.20 -16.34
N ASN A 120 0.37 -13.78 -17.27
CA ASN A 120 0.13 -13.63 -18.69
C ASN A 120 -1.23 -14.20 -19.13
N GLN A 121 -1.62 -15.39 -18.65
CA GLN A 121 -2.90 -16.01 -18.99
C GLN A 121 -4.10 -15.22 -18.49
N TYR A 122 -4.00 -14.64 -17.30
CA TYR A 122 -5.07 -13.81 -16.74
C TYR A 122 -5.31 -12.57 -17.60
N PHE A 123 -4.28 -11.77 -17.85
CA PHE A 123 -4.44 -10.55 -18.62
C PHE A 123 -4.72 -10.79 -20.11
N ALA A 124 -4.25 -11.90 -20.68
CA ALA A 124 -4.57 -12.27 -22.06
C ALA A 124 -6.07 -12.51 -22.29
N LYS A 125 -6.84 -12.93 -21.27
CA LYS A 125 -8.32 -13.05 -21.36
C LYS A 125 -8.98 -11.69 -21.63
N TYR A 126 -8.33 -10.62 -21.25
CA TYR A 126 -8.81 -9.24 -21.31
C TYR A 126 -8.06 -8.42 -22.37
N ASP A 127 -7.53 -9.08 -23.42
CA ASP A 127 -6.77 -8.42 -24.48
C ASP A 127 -5.60 -7.55 -23.94
N GLY A 128 -5.03 -7.96 -22.80
CA GLY A 128 -3.98 -7.22 -22.11
C GLY A 128 -2.59 -7.58 -22.59
N LEU A 129 -1.74 -6.58 -22.76
CA LEU A 129 -0.31 -6.70 -23.01
C LEU A 129 0.43 -6.74 -21.69
N VAL A 130 1.19 -7.81 -21.44
CA VAL A 130 2.02 -7.96 -20.24
C VAL A 130 3.50 -7.86 -20.62
N ARG A 131 4.24 -6.98 -19.94
CA ARG A 131 5.69 -6.84 -20.07
C ARG A 131 6.36 -7.01 -18.71
N LYS A 132 7.22 -8.00 -18.59
CA LYS A 132 8.09 -8.13 -17.41
C LYS A 132 9.16 -7.04 -17.46
N ILE A 133 9.28 -6.23 -16.40
CA ILE A 133 10.25 -5.12 -16.28
C ILE A 133 11.44 -5.57 -15.45
N GLU A 134 11.17 -6.22 -14.32
CA GLU A 134 12.15 -6.78 -13.38
C GLU A 134 11.76 -8.23 -13.06
N ASN A 135 12.55 -8.91 -12.27
CA ASN A 135 12.28 -10.32 -11.94
C ASN A 135 10.94 -10.52 -11.23
N ASP A 136 10.52 -9.56 -10.45
CA ASP A 136 9.32 -9.54 -9.60
C ASP A 136 8.25 -8.56 -10.07
N LYS A 137 8.48 -7.79 -11.17
CA LYS A 137 7.61 -6.68 -11.59
C LYS A 137 7.17 -6.80 -13.03
N TYR A 138 5.88 -6.56 -13.27
CA TYR A 138 5.29 -6.53 -14.59
C TYR A 138 4.58 -5.21 -14.82
N PHE A 139 4.66 -4.70 -16.03
CA PHE A 139 3.83 -3.65 -16.56
C PHE A 139 2.75 -4.24 -17.46
N VAL A 140 1.51 -3.82 -17.29
CA VAL A 140 0.37 -4.33 -18.03
C VAL A 140 -0.43 -3.17 -18.60
N VAL A 141 -0.90 -3.37 -19.84
CA VAL A 141 -1.76 -2.43 -20.54
C VAL A 141 -2.96 -3.18 -21.09
N PHE A 142 -4.15 -2.66 -20.86
CA PHE A 142 -5.41 -3.21 -21.37
C PHE A 142 -6.45 -2.11 -21.59
N LYS A 143 -7.60 -2.44 -22.23
CA LYS A 143 -8.66 -1.49 -22.51
C LYS A 143 -9.62 -1.35 -21.34
N TYR A 144 -10.10 -0.13 -21.10
CA TYR A 144 -10.99 0.22 -19.98
C TYR A 144 -12.25 -0.67 -19.91
N LYS A 145 -12.82 -1.06 -21.05
CA LYS A 145 -14.02 -1.92 -21.13
C LYS A 145 -13.90 -3.25 -20.37
N TYR A 146 -12.68 -3.74 -20.15
CA TYR A 146 -12.47 -5.01 -19.45
C TYR A 146 -12.36 -4.86 -17.92
N LEU A 147 -12.24 -3.62 -17.44
CA LEU A 147 -12.00 -3.38 -16.03
C LEU A 147 -13.16 -3.86 -15.15
N ASP A 148 -14.40 -3.67 -15.60
CA ASP A 148 -15.57 -4.07 -14.81
C ASP A 148 -15.67 -5.60 -14.71
N SER A 149 -15.38 -6.33 -15.76
CA SER A 149 -15.30 -7.80 -15.73
C SER A 149 -14.19 -8.30 -14.78
N MET A 150 -13.05 -7.58 -14.71
CA MET A 150 -11.99 -7.88 -13.74
C MET A 150 -12.42 -7.60 -12.29
N LYS A 151 -13.23 -6.56 -12.06
CA LYS A 151 -13.80 -6.26 -10.74
C LYS A 151 -14.81 -7.32 -10.31
N GLU A 152 -15.66 -7.77 -11.24
CA GLU A 152 -16.65 -8.83 -11.00
C GLU A 152 -16.00 -10.17 -10.62
N ASP A 153 -14.90 -10.52 -11.28
CA ASP A 153 -14.14 -11.73 -10.97
C ASP A 153 -13.22 -11.55 -9.75
N LYS A 154 -13.22 -10.34 -9.12
CA LYS A 154 -12.42 -9.97 -7.95
C LYS A 154 -10.93 -10.21 -8.15
N PHE A 155 -10.45 -10.02 -9.38
CA PHE A 155 -9.04 -10.22 -9.72
C PHE A 155 -8.51 -11.59 -9.29
N LYS A 156 -9.13 -12.65 -9.78
CA LYS A 156 -8.80 -14.06 -9.46
C LYS A 156 -7.32 -14.41 -9.58
N VAL A 157 -6.55 -13.65 -10.34
CA VAL A 157 -5.11 -13.85 -10.47
C VAL A 157 -4.39 -13.83 -9.12
N LEU A 158 -4.89 -13.07 -8.14
CA LEU A 158 -4.34 -13.06 -6.78
C LEU A 158 -4.41 -14.46 -6.16
N ASP A 159 -5.59 -15.07 -6.20
CA ASP A 159 -5.81 -16.42 -5.65
C ASP A 159 -5.14 -17.50 -6.50
N GLU A 160 -5.14 -17.37 -7.83
CA GLU A 160 -4.49 -18.31 -8.73
C GLU A 160 -2.98 -18.39 -8.53
N VAL A 161 -2.31 -17.25 -8.28
CA VAL A 161 -0.87 -17.23 -7.99
C VAL A 161 -0.61 -17.75 -6.59
N LYS A 162 -1.43 -17.38 -5.62
CA LYS A 162 -1.33 -17.86 -4.24
C LYS A 162 -1.49 -19.39 -4.11
N ALA A 163 -2.22 -20.00 -5.03
CA ALA A 163 -2.41 -21.44 -5.07
C ALA A 163 -1.22 -22.22 -5.66
N ILE A 164 -0.20 -21.55 -6.24
CA ILE A 164 0.98 -22.20 -6.81
C ILE A 164 1.81 -22.82 -5.68
N LYS A 165 2.00 -24.14 -5.75
CA LYS A 165 2.84 -24.91 -4.82
C LYS A 165 3.85 -25.74 -5.60
N VAL A 166 5.12 -25.43 -5.47
CA VAL A 166 6.26 -26.13 -6.10
C VAL A 166 7.29 -26.56 -5.04
N GLY A 167 6.84 -26.68 -3.79
CA GLY A 167 7.71 -26.92 -2.66
C GLY A 167 8.04 -25.62 -1.88
N ASN A 168 7.46 -24.49 -2.29
CA ASN A 168 7.53 -23.25 -1.53
C ASN A 168 6.71 -23.39 -0.22
N GLU A 169 7.35 -23.05 0.89
CA GLU A 169 6.71 -23.07 2.21
C GLU A 169 5.75 -21.88 2.38
N MET A 170 6.09 -20.76 1.76
CA MET A 170 5.26 -19.56 1.75
C MET A 170 4.48 -19.44 0.44
N ALA A 171 3.21 -19.05 0.55
CA ALA A 171 2.40 -18.73 -0.61
C ALA A 171 2.92 -17.44 -1.27
N VAL A 172 3.07 -17.47 -2.60
CA VAL A 172 3.40 -16.26 -3.38
C VAL A 172 2.19 -15.34 -3.41
N THR A 173 2.37 -14.06 -3.13
CA THR A 173 1.31 -13.05 -3.21
C THR A 173 1.63 -11.99 -4.24
N LEU A 174 0.58 -11.39 -4.82
CA LEU A 174 0.68 -10.31 -5.79
C LEU A 174 0.03 -9.04 -5.27
N SER A 175 0.65 -7.91 -5.56
CA SER A 175 0.02 -6.60 -5.48
C SER A 175 -0.18 -6.03 -6.88
N ILE A 176 -1.34 -5.41 -7.13
CA ILE A 176 -1.67 -4.82 -8.42
C ILE A 176 -2.11 -3.37 -8.21
N GLY A 177 -1.42 -2.44 -8.86
CA GLY A 177 -1.81 -1.03 -8.93
C GLY A 177 -2.33 -0.69 -10.32
N ILE A 178 -3.56 -0.16 -10.43
CA ILE A 178 -4.22 0.17 -11.68
C ILE A 178 -4.51 1.67 -11.73
N GLY A 179 -4.06 2.33 -12.80
CA GLY A 179 -4.36 3.73 -13.10
C GLY A 179 -5.33 3.87 -14.25
N ILE A 180 -6.39 4.67 -14.05
CA ILE A 180 -7.51 4.82 -14.98
C ILE A 180 -7.93 6.27 -15.17
N LYS A 181 -8.79 6.49 -16.17
CA LYS A 181 -9.55 7.72 -16.48
C LYS A 181 -8.76 8.94 -16.93
N SER A 182 -7.43 8.92 -17.03
CA SER A 182 -6.71 10.01 -17.69
C SER A 182 -6.71 9.83 -19.21
N ASP A 183 -6.71 10.95 -19.91
CA ASP A 183 -6.54 10.99 -21.37
C ASP A 183 -5.06 10.88 -21.78
N LYS A 184 -4.14 10.97 -20.80
CA LYS A 184 -2.70 10.85 -21.02
C LYS A 184 -2.15 9.55 -20.48
N TYR A 185 -1.41 8.83 -21.30
CA TYR A 185 -0.80 7.55 -20.92
C TYR A 185 0.14 7.67 -19.71
N ASN A 186 0.92 8.75 -19.63
CA ASN A 186 1.82 9.00 -18.53
C ASN A 186 1.08 9.19 -17.19
N GLU A 187 -0.04 9.89 -17.19
CA GLU A 187 -0.84 10.09 -15.97
C GLU A 187 -1.45 8.78 -15.48
N ASN A 188 -1.96 7.93 -16.38
CA ASN A 188 -2.44 6.60 -16.01
C ASN A 188 -1.31 5.73 -15.41
N TYR A 189 -0.09 5.84 -15.92
CA TYR A 189 1.07 5.18 -15.32
C TYR A 189 1.40 5.73 -13.93
N VAL A 190 1.38 7.05 -13.74
CA VAL A 190 1.59 7.68 -12.42
C VAL A 190 0.51 7.23 -11.42
N TYR A 191 -0.76 7.15 -11.85
CA TYR A 191 -1.83 6.62 -11.00
C TYR A 191 -1.62 5.15 -10.66
N ALA A 192 -1.19 4.32 -11.62
CA ALA A 192 -0.86 2.92 -11.37
C ALA A 192 0.29 2.77 -10.36
N ARG A 193 1.32 3.64 -10.45
CA ARG A 193 2.44 3.68 -9.51
C ARG A 193 1.99 4.07 -8.11
N ASN A 194 1.21 5.13 -7.97
CA ASN A 194 0.65 5.52 -6.68
C ASN A 194 -0.26 4.42 -6.10
N ALA A 195 -1.01 3.73 -6.96
CA ALA A 195 -1.89 2.63 -6.55
C ALA A 195 -1.11 1.42 -6.05
N ILE A 196 0.00 1.04 -6.72
CA ILE A 196 0.83 -0.08 -6.26
C ILE A 196 1.53 0.24 -4.94
N ASP A 197 2.00 1.48 -4.75
CA ASP A 197 2.60 1.92 -3.48
C ASP A 197 1.59 1.84 -2.34
N LEU A 198 0.31 2.22 -2.59
CA LEU A 198 -0.78 2.04 -1.63
C LEU A 198 -1.07 0.56 -1.34
N ALA A 199 -1.02 -0.31 -2.36
CA ALA A 199 -1.23 -1.75 -2.16
C ALA A 199 -0.13 -2.35 -1.29
N LEU A 200 1.12 -2.02 -1.55
CA LEU A 200 2.28 -2.49 -0.77
C LEU A 200 2.27 -1.93 0.65
N GLY A 201 2.01 -0.61 0.82
CA GLY A 201 1.91 0.04 2.13
C GLY A 201 0.79 -0.52 3.02
N ARG A 202 -0.21 -1.19 2.45
CA ARG A 202 -1.28 -1.90 3.20
C ARG A 202 -1.02 -3.38 3.40
N GLY A 203 0.15 -3.86 2.99
CA GLY A 203 0.61 -5.22 3.21
C GLY A 203 0.53 -6.16 2.01
N GLY A 204 0.32 -5.65 0.83
CA GLY A 204 0.27 -6.45 -0.38
C GLY A 204 -0.98 -7.34 -0.49
N ASP A 205 -0.93 -8.34 -1.38
CA ASP A 205 -2.00 -9.31 -1.63
C ASP A 205 -3.35 -8.65 -1.98
N GLN A 206 -3.30 -7.59 -2.78
CA GLN A 206 -4.48 -6.78 -3.12
C GLN A 206 -4.34 -6.03 -4.43
N VAL A 207 -5.47 -5.57 -4.94
CA VAL A 207 -5.55 -4.65 -6.07
C VAL A 207 -6.03 -3.29 -5.61
N VAL A 208 -5.33 -2.26 -6.02
CA VAL A 208 -5.73 -0.86 -5.83
C VAL A 208 -5.95 -0.24 -7.20
N ILE A 209 -7.12 0.34 -7.39
CA ILE A 209 -7.45 1.09 -8.60
C ILE A 209 -7.53 2.56 -8.24
N LYS A 210 -6.79 3.40 -8.94
CA LYS A 210 -6.77 4.84 -8.73
C LYS A 210 -7.12 5.58 -10.00
N ASP A 211 -8.03 6.54 -9.88
CA ASP A 211 -8.19 7.64 -10.83
C ASP A 211 -7.74 8.96 -10.17
N HIS A 212 -8.14 10.10 -10.74
CA HIS A 212 -7.74 11.41 -10.22
C HIS A 212 -8.12 11.59 -8.74
N ASP A 213 -9.35 11.23 -8.36
CA ASP A 213 -9.94 11.57 -7.05
C ASP A 213 -10.30 10.33 -6.21
N ASP A 214 -10.60 9.19 -6.85
CA ASP A 214 -11.12 7.99 -6.20
C ASP A 214 -10.10 6.88 -6.11
N ILE A 215 -10.15 6.11 -5.02
CA ILE A 215 -9.33 4.92 -4.81
C ILE A 215 -10.25 3.76 -4.43
N LEU A 216 -10.15 2.66 -5.18
CA LEU A 216 -10.88 1.42 -4.94
C LEU A 216 -9.92 0.30 -4.56
N TYR A 217 -10.31 -0.53 -3.60
CA TYR A 217 -9.51 -1.65 -3.08
C TYR A 217 -10.24 -2.97 -3.29
N PHE A 218 -9.51 -3.99 -3.77
CA PHE A 218 -9.98 -5.36 -3.94
C PHE A 218 -8.96 -6.34 -3.34
N GLY A 219 -9.43 -7.33 -2.59
CA GLY A 219 -8.54 -8.22 -1.82
C GLY A 219 -8.04 -7.54 -0.55
N GLY A 220 -7.03 -8.13 0.07
CA GLY A 220 -6.43 -7.61 1.32
C GLY A 220 -7.33 -7.73 2.54
N LYS A 221 -6.75 -7.92 3.71
CA LYS A 221 -7.48 -7.99 5.01
C LYS A 221 -7.65 -6.61 5.66
N SER A 222 -8.10 -5.61 4.98
CA SER A 222 -7.73 -4.21 5.15
C SER A 222 -8.65 -3.25 5.89
N LYS A 223 -9.49 -3.61 6.84
CA LYS A 223 -10.15 -2.59 7.68
C LYS A 223 -9.86 -2.66 9.18
N GLN A 224 -9.13 -3.65 9.63
CA GLN A 224 -8.85 -3.84 11.06
C GLN A 224 -7.37 -3.64 11.46
N VAL A 225 -6.47 -3.33 10.50
CA VAL A 225 -5.03 -3.30 10.76
C VAL A 225 -4.61 -2.06 11.56
N GLU A 226 -5.07 -0.87 11.22
CA GLU A 226 -4.63 0.39 11.86
C GLU A 226 -4.99 0.49 13.36
N SER A 227 -6.19 0.10 13.73
CA SER A 227 -6.60 0.10 15.14
C SER A 227 -5.90 -1.00 15.96
N LYS A 228 -5.62 -2.16 15.33
CA LYS A 228 -4.95 -3.29 15.99
C LYS A 228 -3.45 -3.07 16.19
N THR A 229 -2.79 -2.29 15.36
CA THR A 229 -1.34 -2.12 15.41
C THR A 229 -0.89 -1.24 16.56
N ARG A 230 -1.55 -0.10 16.82
CA ARG A 230 -1.28 0.75 18.00
C ARG A 230 -1.51 -0.03 19.30
N VAL A 231 -2.56 -0.84 19.35
CA VAL A 231 -2.81 -1.71 20.50
C VAL A 231 -1.71 -2.76 20.62
N LYS A 232 -1.27 -3.37 19.51
CA LYS A 232 -0.15 -4.32 19.53
C LYS A 232 1.15 -3.66 19.98
N ALA A 233 1.51 -2.49 19.43
CA ALA A 233 2.71 -1.76 19.82
C ALA A 233 2.71 -1.45 21.32
N ARG A 234 1.57 -0.99 21.86
CA ARG A 234 1.42 -0.74 23.31
C ARG A 234 1.59 -2.01 24.15
N VAL A 235 0.98 -3.13 23.75
CA VAL A 235 1.13 -4.41 24.45
C VAL A 235 2.58 -4.90 24.35
N LYS A 236 3.23 -4.76 23.19
CA LYS A 236 4.63 -5.15 22.99
C LYS A 236 5.59 -4.24 23.78
N ALA A 237 5.30 -2.94 23.88
CA ALA A 237 6.07 -2.01 24.70
C ALA A 237 6.04 -2.40 26.19
N GLN A 238 4.85 -2.68 26.71
CA GLN A 238 4.70 -3.11 28.09
C GLN A 238 5.40 -4.44 28.35
N ALA A 239 5.23 -5.44 27.48
CA ALA A 239 5.92 -6.72 27.61
C ALA A 239 7.44 -6.57 27.52
N LEU A 240 7.95 -5.75 26.59
CA LEU A 240 9.39 -5.47 26.47
C LEU A 240 9.94 -4.79 27.74
N GLN A 241 9.20 -3.82 28.30
CA GLN A 241 9.57 -3.16 29.54
C GLN A 241 9.72 -4.17 30.68
N GLU A 242 8.73 -5.01 30.93
CA GLU A 242 8.76 -6.02 31.98
C GLU A 242 9.94 -7.01 31.79
N ILE A 243 10.24 -7.39 30.55
CA ILE A 243 11.38 -8.26 30.23
C ILE A 243 12.69 -7.56 30.55
N ILE A 244 12.91 -6.31 30.11
CA ILE A 244 14.14 -5.57 30.38
C ILE A 244 14.32 -5.34 31.87
N GLU A 245 13.27 -5.02 32.62
CA GLU A 245 13.34 -4.83 34.08
C GLU A 245 13.84 -6.08 34.82
N THR A 246 13.50 -7.28 34.31
CA THR A 246 13.89 -8.55 34.92
C THR A 246 15.26 -9.07 34.47
N CYS A 247 15.93 -8.42 33.55
CA CYS A 247 17.24 -8.81 33.02
C CYS A 247 18.38 -8.07 33.72
N GLU A 248 19.55 -8.67 33.73
CA GLU A 248 20.77 -8.07 34.29
C GLU A 248 21.36 -7.02 33.30
N ASN A 249 21.45 -7.40 32.02
CA ASN A 249 21.94 -6.56 30.95
C ASN A 249 21.25 -6.91 29.61
N VAL A 250 21.42 -6.06 28.62
CA VAL A 250 20.82 -6.21 27.30
C VAL A 250 21.91 -6.20 26.22
N LEU A 251 22.00 -7.27 25.43
CA LEU A 251 22.83 -7.34 24.24
C LEU A 251 21.91 -7.19 23.02
N ILE A 252 22.19 -6.22 22.18
CA ILE A 252 21.38 -5.87 21.00
C ILE A 252 22.18 -6.22 19.76
N MET A 253 21.59 -6.95 18.82
CA MET A 253 22.22 -7.27 17.55
C MET A 253 21.21 -7.21 16.40
N GLY A 254 21.69 -6.88 15.24
CA GLY A 254 20.92 -6.96 13.99
C GLY A 254 21.43 -8.07 13.08
N HIS A 255 21.31 -7.86 11.78
CA HIS A 255 21.88 -8.77 10.79
C HIS A 255 23.38 -8.49 10.56
N SER A 256 24.13 -9.51 10.10
CA SER A 256 25.59 -9.51 9.98
C SER A 256 26.15 -8.47 8.99
N ILE A 257 25.36 -8.01 8.04
CA ILE A 257 25.72 -6.88 7.16
C ILE A 257 24.94 -5.66 7.66
N THR A 258 25.31 -5.16 8.83
CA THR A 258 24.58 -4.08 9.49
C THR A 258 24.34 -2.90 8.56
N ASP A 259 23.10 -2.51 8.41
CA ASP A 259 22.68 -1.31 7.68
C ASP A 259 22.14 -0.23 8.63
N VAL A 260 21.61 0.85 8.07
CA VAL A 260 21.16 2.00 8.85
C VAL A 260 19.87 1.73 9.60
N ASP A 261 18.98 0.88 9.06
CA ASP A 261 17.75 0.50 9.76
C ASP A 261 18.05 -0.39 10.97
N SER A 262 18.89 -1.38 10.78
CA SER A 262 19.36 -2.27 11.86
C SER A 262 20.07 -1.49 12.98
N LEU A 263 20.99 -0.56 12.63
CA LEU A 263 21.65 0.29 13.62
C LEU A 263 20.64 1.20 14.36
N GLY A 264 19.78 1.91 13.61
CA GLY A 264 18.81 2.83 14.20
C GLY A 264 17.81 2.14 15.13
N ALA A 265 17.34 0.96 14.75
CA ALA A 265 16.50 0.13 15.61
C ALA A 265 17.26 -0.30 16.88
N GLY A 266 18.52 -0.70 16.74
CA GLY A 266 19.40 -1.03 17.87
C GLY A 266 19.60 0.14 18.83
N ILE A 267 19.82 1.37 18.31
CA ILE A 267 19.90 2.60 19.12
C ILE A 267 18.60 2.87 19.88
N GLY A 268 17.44 2.69 19.24
CA GLY A 268 16.16 2.86 19.91
C GLY A 268 15.98 1.90 21.09
N ILE A 269 16.35 0.63 20.93
CA ILE A 269 16.32 -0.35 22.04
C ILE A 269 17.36 -0.03 23.12
N TYR A 270 18.54 0.44 22.73
CA TYR A 270 19.54 0.95 23.68
C TYR A 270 18.96 2.09 24.55
N CYS A 271 18.25 3.02 23.95
CA CYS A 271 17.56 4.09 24.69
C CYS A 271 16.49 3.55 25.64
N ALA A 272 15.73 2.55 25.25
CA ALA A 272 14.75 1.89 26.10
C ALA A 272 15.39 1.24 27.32
N ALA A 273 16.48 0.50 27.14
CA ALA A 273 17.22 -0.11 28.24
C ALA A 273 17.86 0.92 29.17
N LYS A 274 18.46 1.97 28.62
CA LYS A 274 19.02 3.10 29.38
C LYS A 274 17.97 3.83 30.21
N ASN A 275 16.74 3.97 29.68
CA ASN A 275 15.63 4.61 30.42
C ASN A 275 15.22 3.81 31.66
N LEU A 276 15.52 2.53 31.71
CA LEU A 276 15.31 1.62 32.85
C LEU A 276 16.59 1.39 33.67
N ASP A 277 17.60 2.23 33.52
CA ASP A 277 18.91 2.11 34.18
C ASP A 277 19.59 0.74 33.98
N LYS A 278 19.33 0.09 32.81
CA LYS A 278 19.97 -1.18 32.45
C LYS A 278 21.18 -0.94 31.56
N LYS A 279 22.23 -1.75 31.80
CA LYS A 279 23.39 -1.78 30.93
C LYS A 279 22.99 -2.41 29.60
N ALA A 280 23.26 -1.72 28.49
CA ALA A 280 22.98 -2.22 27.16
C ALA A 280 24.19 -2.00 26.25
N GLN A 281 24.44 -2.96 25.34
CA GLN A 281 25.50 -2.88 24.33
C GLN A 281 24.95 -3.38 23.01
N ILE A 282 25.48 -2.79 21.92
CA ILE A 282 25.13 -3.14 20.55
C ILE A 282 26.28 -3.93 19.95
N VAL A 283 26.00 -5.15 19.49
CA VAL A 283 26.98 -6.07 18.90
C VAL A 283 27.13 -5.79 17.42
N ILE A 284 28.30 -5.35 17.00
CA ILE A 284 28.67 -5.08 15.59
C ILE A 284 30.13 -5.46 15.39
N ASN A 285 30.43 -6.38 14.45
CA ASN A 285 31.80 -6.79 14.15
C ASN A 285 32.45 -5.85 13.12
N ASP A 286 31.84 -5.79 11.91
CA ASP A 286 32.39 -5.05 10.78
C ASP A 286 31.37 -3.99 10.27
N PRO A 287 31.41 -2.76 10.84
CA PRO A 287 30.46 -1.73 10.43
C PRO A 287 30.66 -1.34 8.96
N THR A 288 29.55 -1.36 8.20
CA THR A 288 29.53 -0.95 6.80
C THR A 288 29.88 0.54 6.63
N SER A 289 30.25 0.96 5.43
CA SER A 289 30.57 2.35 5.14
C SER A 289 29.38 3.32 5.36
N SER A 290 28.15 2.82 5.28
CA SER A 290 26.94 3.60 5.55
C SER A 290 26.66 3.79 7.04
N VAL A 291 27.04 2.82 7.87
CA VAL A 291 26.79 2.78 9.31
C VAL A 291 27.90 3.49 10.11
N ARG A 292 29.14 3.37 9.68
CA ARG A 292 30.31 3.92 10.38
C ARG A 292 30.18 5.42 10.75
N PRO A 293 29.76 6.32 9.85
CA PRO A 293 29.63 7.74 10.20
C PRO A 293 28.58 7.99 11.29
N LEU A 294 27.51 7.17 11.33
CA LEU A 294 26.50 7.26 12.38
C LEU A 294 27.05 6.77 13.73
N MET A 295 27.77 5.65 13.75
CA MET A 295 28.41 5.13 14.96
C MET A 295 29.40 6.12 15.58
N GLU A 296 30.19 6.80 14.77
CA GLU A 296 31.14 7.83 15.22
C GLU A 296 30.47 9.01 15.94
N THR A 297 29.16 9.21 15.74
CA THR A 297 28.42 10.23 16.47
C THR A 297 28.19 9.87 17.94
N PHE A 298 28.25 8.59 18.31
CA PHE A 298 28.06 8.07 19.67
C PHE A 298 29.43 7.93 20.35
N SER A 299 30.00 9.00 20.83
CA SER A 299 31.33 9.06 21.44
C SER A 299 31.26 9.42 22.93
N GLU A 300 32.33 9.10 23.68
CA GLU A 300 32.46 9.48 25.07
C GLU A 300 32.35 11.00 25.29
N ALA A 301 32.83 11.79 24.32
CA ALA A 301 32.72 13.26 24.34
C ALA A 301 31.25 13.73 24.32
N LYS A 302 30.33 12.90 23.85
CA LYS A 302 28.89 13.14 23.85
C LYS A 302 28.15 12.41 24.98
N GLY A 303 28.87 11.78 25.92
CA GLY A 303 28.31 11.12 27.09
C GLY A 303 27.87 9.67 26.88
N TYR A 304 28.34 9.02 25.80
CA TYR A 304 28.11 7.60 25.59
C TYR A 304 29.27 6.76 26.15
N PRO A 305 29.02 5.55 26.69
CA PRO A 305 30.10 4.71 27.19
C PRO A 305 30.96 4.17 26.05
N ALA A 306 32.26 3.99 26.31
CA ALA A 306 33.19 3.44 25.32
C ALA A 306 32.82 2.03 24.85
N ASP A 307 32.18 1.26 25.72
CA ASP A 307 31.68 -0.10 25.47
C ASP A 307 30.22 -0.15 24.97
N MET A 308 29.71 0.95 24.39
CA MET A 308 28.38 0.95 23.77
C MET A 308 28.29 0.00 22.58
N PHE A 309 29.34 -0.03 21.76
CA PHE A 309 29.50 -0.95 20.64
C PHE A 309 30.58 -1.96 20.95
N ILE A 310 30.25 -3.22 20.84
CA ILE A 310 31.15 -4.37 21.14
C ILE A 310 31.15 -5.36 19.98
N ASN A 311 32.19 -6.17 19.90
CA ASN A 311 32.23 -7.26 18.93
C ASN A 311 31.61 -8.57 19.50
N SER A 312 31.48 -9.60 18.66
CA SER A 312 30.91 -10.88 19.04
C SER A 312 31.71 -11.60 20.12
N GLU A 313 33.05 -11.48 20.16
CA GLU A 313 33.89 -12.12 21.17
C GLU A 313 33.60 -11.51 22.54
N GLU A 314 33.59 -10.18 22.64
CA GLU A 314 33.25 -9.46 23.85
C GLU A 314 31.83 -9.76 24.33
N ALA A 315 30.88 -9.85 23.40
CA ALA A 315 29.49 -10.18 23.71
C ALA A 315 29.33 -11.61 24.26
N LEU A 316 30.08 -12.57 23.71
CA LEU A 316 30.11 -13.97 24.17
C LEU A 316 30.76 -14.15 25.55
N GLU A 317 31.68 -13.28 25.93
CA GLU A 317 32.28 -13.25 27.28
C GLU A 317 31.32 -12.66 28.33
N MET A 318 30.47 -11.71 27.90
CA MET A 318 29.55 -11.01 28.81
C MET A 318 28.18 -11.66 28.96
N VAL A 319 27.78 -12.53 28.05
CA VAL A 319 26.46 -13.15 28.06
C VAL A 319 26.31 -14.11 29.25
N SER A 320 25.22 -13.94 29.99
CA SER A 320 24.78 -14.81 31.08
C SER A 320 23.40 -15.39 30.81
N LYS A 321 22.91 -16.25 31.69
CA LYS A 321 21.52 -16.76 31.60
C LYS A 321 20.47 -15.65 31.82
N ASP A 322 20.88 -14.60 32.52
CA ASP A 322 20.02 -13.43 32.81
C ASP A 322 20.20 -12.27 31.84
N THR A 323 21.04 -12.43 30.82
CA THR A 323 21.20 -11.50 29.74
C THR A 323 20.02 -11.60 28.78
N LEU A 324 19.42 -10.46 28.42
CA LEU A 324 18.49 -10.35 27.33
C LEU A 324 19.27 -10.18 26.01
N VAL A 325 19.01 -11.04 25.04
CA VAL A 325 19.46 -10.85 23.65
C VAL A 325 18.29 -10.29 22.85
N MET A 326 18.44 -9.05 22.42
CA MET A 326 17.49 -8.35 21.56
C MET A 326 17.96 -8.42 20.12
N VAL A 327 17.17 -9.04 19.25
CA VAL A 327 17.43 -9.11 17.81
C VAL A 327 16.51 -8.12 17.10
N VAL A 328 17.10 -7.25 16.31
CA VAL A 328 16.40 -6.25 15.51
C VAL A 328 16.69 -6.46 14.02
N ASP A 329 15.69 -6.17 13.20
CA ASP A 329 15.80 -6.13 11.74
C ASP A 329 16.23 -7.47 11.09
N THR A 330 16.04 -8.56 11.77
CA THR A 330 16.14 -9.92 11.23
C THR A 330 15.42 -10.91 12.13
N ASN A 331 14.83 -11.95 11.56
CA ASN A 331 14.25 -13.06 12.29
C ASN A 331 14.95 -14.40 12.01
N ARG A 332 16.04 -14.39 11.22
CA ARG A 332 16.79 -15.58 10.80
C ARG A 332 18.06 -15.73 11.62
N PRO A 333 18.27 -16.86 12.34
CA PRO A 333 19.45 -17.10 13.16
C PRO A 333 20.75 -16.95 12.40
N SER A 334 20.86 -17.52 11.19
CA SER A 334 22.09 -17.50 10.37
C SER A 334 22.49 -16.12 9.87
N TYR A 335 21.53 -15.17 9.85
CA TYR A 335 21.75 -13.80 9.40
C TYR A 335 22.09 -12.84 10.54
N THR A 336 21.95 -13.26 11.82
CA THR A 336 22.28 -12.39 12.95
C THR A 336 23.78 -12.12 13.04
N GLU A 337 24.15 -11.00 13.64
CA GLU A 337 25.54 -10.57 13.84
C GLU A 337 26.37 -11.58 14.65
N CYS A 338 25.76 -12.23 15.63
CA CYS A 338 26.37 -13.27 16.46
C CYS A 338 25.38 -14.41 16.74
N PRO A 339 25.26 -15.43 15.85
CA PRO A 339 24.33 -16.54 16.02
C PRO A 339 24.54 -17.36 17.29
N GLU A 340 25.76 -17.39 17.82
CA GLU A 340 26.13 -18.12 19.04
C GLU A 340 25.44 -17.57 20.29
N LEU A 341 25.15 -16.27 20.35
CA LEU A 341 24.44 -15.64 21.45
C LEU A 341 23.04 -16.23 21.65
N LEU A 342 22.36 -16.61 20.57
CA LEU A 342 21.02 -17.21 20.60
C LEU A 342 20.98 -18.54 21.35
N ARG A 343 22.15 -19.20 21.51
CA ARG A 343 22.26 -20.47 22.21
C ARG A 343 22.73 -20.33 23.65
N LYS A 344 23.17 -19.13 24.05
CA LYS A 344 23.76 -18.89 25.40
C LYS A 344 22.75 -18.40 26.41
N THR A 345 21.63 -17.83 25.97
CA THR A 345 20.54 -17.34 26.82
C THR A 345 19.20 -17.91 26.40
N GLY A 346 18.27 -18.04 27.38
CA GLY A 346 16.87 -18.33 27.07
C GLY A 346 15.98 -17.06 26.91
N LYS A 347 16.56 -15.88 27.12
CA LYS A 347 15.84 -14.60 27.04
C LYS A 347 16.12 -13.91 25.71
N ILE A 348 15.37 -14.28 24.67
CA ILE A 348 15.52 -13.73 23.32
C ILE A 348 14.25 -12.96 22.96
N VAL A 349 14.43 -11.73 22.44
CA VAL A 349 13.35 -10.90 21.90
C VAL A 349 13.69 -10.56 20.46
N VAL A 350 12.69 -10.63 19.56
CA VAL A 350 12.86 -10.37 18.12
C VAL A 350 11.90 -9.28 17.69
N PHE A 351 12.45 -8.20 17.09
CA PHE A 351 11.70 -7.14 16.41
C PHE A 351 12.15 -7.05 14.96
N ASP A 352 11.24 -7.34 14.04
CA ASP A 352 11.59 -7.43 12.62
C ASP A 352 10.40 -7.08 11.72
N HIS A 353 10.68 -6.44 10.60
CA HIS A 353 9.70 -6.12 9.58
C HIS A 353 9.78 -7.04 8.36
N HIS A 354 10.72 -7.96 8.33
CA HIS A 354 10.84 -8.94 7.27
C HIS A 354 9.82 -10.08 7.44
N ARG A 355 9.41 -10.68 6.32
CA ARG A 355 8.55 -11.85 6.35
C ARG A 355 9.31 -13.05 6.90
N GLN A 356 8.62 -13.87 7.68
CA GLN A 356 9.21 -15.10 8.22
C GLN A 356 9.48 -16.10 7.09
N SER A 357 10.67 -16.69 7.10
CA SER A 357 11.06 -17.82 6.24
C SER A 357 10.96 -19.15 7.00
N SER A 358 11.47 -20.22 6.39
CA SER A 358 11.61 -21.53 7.05
C SER A 358 12.61 -21.52 8.22
N GLU A 359 13.62 -20.64 8.14
CA GLU A 359 14.60 -20.44 9.19
C GLU A 359 14.16 -19.28 10.08
N ILE A 360 13.77 -19.57 11.31
CA ILE A 360 13.33 -18.58 12.29
C ILE A 360 14.07 -18.78 13.62
N ILE A 361 14.19 -17.69 14.37
CA ILE A 361 14.67 -17.77 15.76
C ILE A 361 13.62 -18.50 16.59
N GLU A 362 14.00 -19.66 17.13
CA GLU A 362 13.11 -20.53 17.88
C GLU A 362 12.88 -20.02 19.31
N ASN A 363 11.64 -20.15 19.78
CA ASN A 363 11.23 -19.89 21.16
C ASN A 363 11.65 -18.52 21.75
N PRO A 364 11.51 -17.39 21.02
CA PRO A 364 11.73 -16.08 21.62
C PRO A 364 10.68 -15.84 22.71
N ILE A 365 11.07 -15.24 23.84
CA ILE A 365 10.13 -14.86 24.91
C ILE A 365 9.18 -13.74 24.48
N LEU A 366 9.61 -12.92 23.50
CA LEU A 366 8.77 -11.93 22.83
C LEU A 366 9.16 -11.87 21.35
N SER A 367 8.17 -11.95 20.49
CA SER A 367 8.34 -11.75 19.05
C SER A 367 7.39 -10.66 18.58
N TYR A 368 7.91 -9.66 17.88
CA TYR A 368 7.16 -8.63 17.21
C TYR A 368 7.61 -8.54 15.76
N ILE A 369 6.90 -9.25 14.88
CA ILE A 369 7.19 -9.32 13.46
C ILE A 369 6.00 -8.71 12.72
N GLU A 370 6.24 -7.61 12.02
CA GLU A 370 5.23 -6.84 11.29
C GLU A 370 5.69 -6.57 9.84
N PRO A 371 5.44 -7.48 8.91
CA PRO A 371 5.87 -7.34 7.51
C PRO A 371 5.29 -6.14 6.77
N TYR A 372 4.43 -5.39 7.44
CA TYR A 372 3.78 -4.19 6.90
C TYR A 372 4.34 -2.89 7.49
N ALA A 373 5.28 -2.98 8.41
CA ALA A 373 6.05 -1.83 8.84
C ALA A 373 7.03 -1.40 7.76
N SER A 374 7.29 -0.13 7.64
CA SER A 374 8.22 0.40 6.64
C SER A 374 9.67 0.01 6.94
N SER A 375 10.00 -0.12 8.22
CA SER A 375 11.33 -0.41 8.73
C SER A 375 11.28 -0.93 10.17
N ALA A 376 12.34 -1.54 10.65
CA ALA A 376 12.51 -1.90 12.06
C ALA A 376 12.59 -0.65 12.94
N CYS A 377 13.19 0.43 12.46
CA CYS A 377 13.21 1.74 13.12
C CYS A 377 11.80 2.30 13.35
N GLU A 378 10.89 2.19 12.39
CA GLU A 378 9.48 2.58 12.58
C GLU A 378 8.83 1.80 13.73
N MET A 379 9.00 0.49 13.76
CA MET A 379 8.45 -0.36 14.80
C MET A 379 8.99 -0.02 16.18
N VAL A 380 10.30 0.21 16.28
CA VAL A 380 10.95 0.61 17.53
C VAL A 380 10.48 1.99 17.95
N ALA A 381 10.43 2.98 17.05
CA ALA A 381 9.95 4.32 17.36
C ALA A 381 8.50 4.30 17.87
N GLU A 382 7.62 3.46 17.29
CA GLU A 382 6.24 3.29 17.77
C GLU A 382 6.20 2.69 19.18
N VAL A 383 7.03 1.69 19.46
CA VAL A 383 7.12 1.05 20.79
C VAL A 383 7.64 2.03 21.85
N LEU A 384 8.65 2.84 21.53
CA LEU A 384 9.22 3.83 22.45
C LEU A 384 8.19 4.86 22.93
N GLN A 385 7.16 5.18 22.14
CA GLN A 385 6.08 6.10 22.56
C GLN A 385 5.23 5.55 23.73
N TYR A 386 5.14 4.23 23.86
CA TYR A 386 4.33 3.56 24.89
C TYR A 386 5.18 2.92 25.99
N PHE A 387 6.50 3.10 25.93
CA PHE A 387 7.43 2.53 26.87
C PHE A 387 7.64 3.49 28.04
N ASN A 388 7.28 3.08 29.25
CA ASN A 388 7.49 3.87 30.48
C ASN A 388 7.05 5.36 30.37
N ASP A 389 5.82 5.61 29.89
CA ASP A 389 5.26 6.93 29.63
C ASP A 389 6.03 7.77 28.57
N GLY A 390 6.79 7.12 27.70
CA GLY A 390 7.57 7.68 26.61
C GLY A 390 9.06 7.83 26.94
N VAL A 391 9.90 7.18 26.14
CA VAL A 391 11.36 7.27 26.25
C VAL A 391 11.83 8.63 25.74
N LYS A 392 12.64 9.34 26.52
CA LYS A 392 13.30 10.56 26.06
C LYS A 392 14.54 10.18 25.26
N ILE A 393 14.55 10.52 23.98
CA ILE A 393 15.68 10.39 23.08
C ILE A 393 16.25 11.76 22.76
N ASN A 394 17.56 11.87 22.62
CA ASN A 394 18.22 13.11 22.20
C ASN A 394 18.27 13.22 20.65
N ALA A 395 18.73 14.37 20.14
CA ALA A 395 18.76 14.62 18.70
C ALA A 395 19.62 13.58 17.94
N THR A 396 20.78 13.18 18.45
CA THR A 396 21.65 12.19 17.80
C THR A 396 21.00 10.80 17.72
N GLU A 397 20.32 10.39 18.78
CA GLU A 397 19.56 9.13 18.84
C GLU A 397 18.35 9.19 17.87
N ALA A 398 17.63 10.31 17.85
CA ALA A 398 16.50 10.51 16.95
C ALA A 398 16.93 10.55 15.48
N ASP A 399 18.04 11.23 15.17
CA ASP A 399 18.57 11.29 13.80
C ASP A 399 18.94 9.89 13.27
N CYS A 400 19.49 9.02 14.13
CA CYS A 400 19.84 7.64 13.75
C CYS A 400 18.59 6.80 13.44
N ILE A 401 17.56 6.86 14.28
CA ILE A 401 16.29 6.17 14.06
C ILE A 401 15.60 6.71 12.80
N TYR A 402 15.58 8.03 12.63
CA TYR A 402 14.99 8.68 11.47
C TYR A 402 15.71 8.30 10.16
N ALA A 403 17.05 8.22 10.20
CA ALA A 403 17.84 7.81 9.04
C ALA A 403 17.48 6.39 8.57
N GLY A 404 17.25 5.44 9.49
CA GLY A 404 16.77 4.09 9.15
C GLY A 404 15.44 4.13 8.43
N ILE A 405 14.44 4.83 8.97
CA ILE A 405 13.13 5.00 8.32
C ILE A 405 13.29 5.63 6.93
N LEU A 406 14.13 6.66 6.81
CA LEU A 406 14.33 7.41 5.57
C LEU A 406 14.92 6.54 4.45
N ILE A 407 15.89 5.69 4.79
CA ILE A 407 16.57 4.82 3.81
C ILE A 407 15.65 3.72 3.34
N ASP A 408 14.98 3.01 4.25
CA ASP A 408 14.07 1.92 3.92
C ASP A 408 12.84 2.36 3.14
N THR A 409 12.41 3.59 3.35
CA THR A 409 11.29 4.20 2.63
C THR A 409 11.72 4.94 1.37
N ASN A 410 13.00 4.93 1.01
CA ASN A 410 13.55 5.72 -0.09
C ASN A 410 13.07 7.19 -0.04
N ASN A 411 13.37 7.87 1.07
CA ASN A 411 12.91 9.24 1.35
C ASN A 411 11.38 9.39 1.34
N PHE A 412 10.68 8.47 1.98
CA PHE A 412 9.21 8.39 2.04
C PHE A 412 8.53 8.23 0.67
N MET A 413 9.26 7.78 -0.34
CA MET A 413 8.73 7.54 -1.69
C MET A 413 8.13 6.14 -1.85
N THR A 414 8.53 5.17 -1.03
CA THR A 414 8.11 3.77 -1.10
C THR A 414 7.86 3.20 0.30
N LYS A 415 7.10 2.11 0.39
CA LYS A 415 6.82 1.36 1.63
C LYS A 415 6.25 2.20 2.79
N THR A 416 5.75 3.40 2.52
CA THR A 416 5.16 4.26 3.56
C THR A 416 3.74 3.83 3.89
N GLY A 417 3.43 3.77 5.17
CA GLY A 417 2.10 3.52 5.71
C GLY A 417 1.55 4.75 6.44
N VAL A 418 0.38 4.59 7.08
CA VAL A 418 -0.21 5.65 7.93
C VAL A 418 0.64 5.92 9.18
N ARG A 419 1.54 5.00 9.54
CA ARG A 419 2.43 5.10 10.71
C ARG A 419 3.71 5.87 10.41
N THR A 420 4.22 5.69 9.20
CA THR A 420 5.45 6.31 8.72
C THR A 420 5.26 7.80 8.49
#